data_2aa7f258b39e2ffe7ba2c4b06f02628f
#
_entry.id   2aa7f258b39e2ffe7ba2c4b06f02628f
#
_cell.length_a   1.000
_cell.length_b   1.000
_cell.length_c   1.000
_cell.angle_alpha   90.00
_cell.angle_beta   90.00
_cell.angle_gamma   90.00
#
_symmetry.space_group_name_H-M   'P 1'
#
loop_
_entity.id
_entity.type
_entity.pdbx_description
1 polymer ?
#
loop_
_entity_poly.entity_id
_entity_poly.type
_entity_poly.pdbx_seq_one_letter_code
_entity_poly.pdbx_strand_id
1 'polypeptide(L)'
;MNGSDKPLHIFLVAGEQSGDALGASLMSALQAKLDQSVVFSGVGGAQMGARGLKSLFPLSDVAVMGPLSILRRLPRIISRVYATVDAAVAERPDVVVIIDSPEFTHAIAKRIRRRCPAIPIVDYVSPTVWAWRPGRAKRMRRYVDHVLALLPFEPEAHRKLGGPPCTYVGHPLIERREWLESLNPTPLAERLELERDQPILVVLPGSRSSEVERLMQPFGDTVRLLHARGLVRQVIIPVVPHVRGMIEQATAAWPVRPHLVEGDE
;
A
#
# COMPACT_ATOMS: atom_id res chain seq x y z
N MET A 1 28.51 -28.84 -2.51
CA MET A 1 28.15 -28.00 -3.64
C MET A 1 27.04 -28.71 -4.39
N ASN A 2 25.77 -28.41 -4.08
CA ASN A 2 24.60 -28.84 -4.86
C ASN A 2 23.73 -27.59 -5.02
N GLY A 3 24.21 -26.63 -5.80
CA GLY A 3 23.39 -25.52 -6.29
C GLY A 3 22.59 -26.05 -7.46
N SER A 4 21.27 -26.07 -7.34
CA SER A 4 20.40 -26.27 -8.48
C SER A 4 20.62 -25.11 -9.45
N ASP A 5 21.09 -25.41 -10.66
CA ASP A 5 21.37 -24.42 -11.73
C ASP A 5 20.10 -23.71 -12.25
N LYS A 6 18.94 -24.05 -11.66
CA LYS A 6 17.65 -23.50 -12.03
C LYS A 6 17.40 -22.19 -11.27
N PRO A 7 17.07 -21.08 -11.97
CA PRO A 7 16.71 -19.82 -11.33
C PRO A 7 15.47 -20.00 -10.43
N LEU A 8 15.49 -19.32 -9.28
CA LEU A 8 14.33 -19.28 -8.39
C LEU A 8 13.21 -18.44 -9.06
N HIS A 9 12.06 -19.06 -9.29
CA HIS A 9 10.94 -18.40 -9.93
C HIS A 9 9.92 -17.93 -8.89
N ILE A 10 9.74 -16.60 -8.76
CA ILE A 10 8.83 -15.95 -7.83
C ILE A 10 7.71 -15.27 -8.61
N PHE A 11 6.46 -15.67 -8.31
CA PHE A 11 5.28 -15.06 -8.89
C PHE A 11 4.70 -14.02 -7.95
N LEU A 12 4.77 -12.74 -8.32
CA LEU A 12 4.35 -11.61 -7.49
C LEU A 12 2.97 -11.09 -7.93
N VAL A 13 2.11 -10.76 -6.95
CA VAL A 13 0.79 -10.19 -7.24
C VAL A 13 0.54 -8.98 -6.37
N ALA A 14 0.58 -7.79 -6.98
CA ALA A 14 0.16 -6.53 -6.36
C ALA A 14 -1.19 -6.07 -6.95
N GLY A 15 -2.03 -5.42 -6.16
CA GLY A 15 -3.33 -4.90 -6.58
C GLY A 15 -3.41 -3.38 -6.65
N GLU A 16 -2.43 -2.67 -6.05
CA GLU A 16 -2.40 -1.21 -5.92
C GLU A 16 -0.96 -0.69 -6.04
N GLN A 17 -0.80 0.64 -6.18
CA GLN A 17 0.52 1.28 -6.29
C GLN A 17 1.39 1.09 -5.04
N SER A 18 0.77 1.05 -3.84
CA SER A 18 1.48 0.72 -2.59
C SER A 18 2.10 -0.66 -2.64
N GLY A 19 1.34 -1.67 -3.11
CA GLY A 19 1.83 -3.02 -3.31
C GLY A 19 2.90 -3.14 -4.39
N ASP A 20 2.82 -2.34 -5.46
CA ASP A 20 3.86 -2.25 -6.50
C ASP A 20 5.19 -1.73 -5.94
N ALA A 21 5.15 -0.68 -5.13
CA ALA A 21 6.34 -0.14 -4.46
C ALA A 21 7.00 -1.17 -3.52
N LEU A 22 6.18 -1.85 -2.71
CA LEU A 22 6.65 -2.92 -1.82
C LEU A 22 7.24 -4.10 -2.60
N GLY A 23 6.58 -4.51 -3.67
CA GLY A 23 7.05 -5.55 -4.57
C GLY A 23 8.38 -5.22 -5.22
N ALA A 24 8.56 -3.98 -5.68
CA ALA A 24 9.81 -3.52 -6.28
C ALA A 24 10.97 -3.54 -5.27
N SER A 25 10.74 -3.11 -4.01
CA SER A 25 11.73 -3.20 -2.94
C SER A 25 12.09 -4.66 -2.62
N LEU A 26 11.08 -5.53 -2.52
CA LEU A 26 11.29 -6.97 -2.30
C LEU A 26 12.11 -7.61 -3.44
N MET A 27 11.79 -7.30 -4.70
CA MET A 27 12.55 -7.78 -5.87
C MET A 27 14.02 -7.37 -5.79
N SER A 28 14.29 -6.09 -5.48
CA SER A 28 15.65 -5.58 -5.34
C SER A 28 16.41 -6.27 -4.21
N ALA A 29 15.77 -6.48 -3.05
CA ALA A 29 16.38 -7.13 -1.91
C ALA A 29 16.70 -8.62 -2.20
N LEU A 30 15.80 -9.32 -2.88
CA LEU A 30 16.01 -10.72 -3.27
C LEU A 30 17.15 -10.85 -4.29
N GLN A 31 17.22 -9.99 -5.30
CA GLN A 31 18.31 -9.97 -6.28
C GLN A 31 19.67 -9.66 -5.64
N ALA A 32 19.69 -8.81 -4.61
CA ALA A 32 20.93 -8.45 -3.93
C ALA A 32 21.41 -9.48 -2.91
N LYS A 33 20.50 -10.27 -2.32
CA LYS A 33 20.84 -11.17 -1.19
C LYS A 33 20.94 -12.64 -1.57
N LEU A 34 20.38 -13.03 -2.70
CA LEU A 34 20.42 -14.44 -3.14
C LEU A 34 21.58 -14.65 -4.10
N ASP A 35 22.38 -15.69 -3.83
CA ASP A 35 23.52 -16.08 -4.67
C ASP A 35 23.08 -16.75 -6.00
N GLN A 36 21.79 -17.06 -6.13
CA GLN A 36 21.21 -17.65 -7.34
C GLN A 36 20.40 -16.61 -8.14
N SER A 37 20.29 -16.83 -9.44
CA SER A 37 19.45 -16.01 -10.30
C SER A 37 17.98 -16.13 -9.89
N VAL A 38 17.26 -15.01 -9.88
CA VAL A 38 15.81 -14.94 -9.57
C VAL A 38 15.05 -14.43 -10.77
N VAL A 39 13.99 -15.15 -11.13
CA VAL A 39 13.05 -14.76 -12.20
C VAL A 39 11.74 -14.33 -11.56
N PHE A 40 11.22 -13.19 -12.00
CA PHE A 40 9.96 -12.64 -11.52
C PHE A 40 8.91 -12.63 -12.63
N SER A 41 7.69 -13.03 -12.28
CA SER A 41 6.51 -12.91 -13.14
C SER A 41 5.28 -12.53 -12.29
N GLY A 42 4.16 -12.22 -12.93
CA GLY A 42 2.90 -11.95 -12.25
C GLY A 42 2.28 -10.60 -12.56
N VAL A 43 1.78 -9.90 -11.55
CA VAL A 43 1.05 -8.63 -11.68
C VAL A 43 1.70 -7.55 -10.84
N GLY A 44 2.11 -6.46 -11.46
CA GLY A 44 2.71 -5.29 -10.83
C GLY A 44 2.51 -4.03 -11.66
N GLY A 45 3.03 -2.93 -11.15
CA GLY A 45 2.99 -1.63 -11.81
C GLY A 45 4.35 -1.22 -12.39
N ALA A 46 4.54 0.09 -12.49
CA ALA A 46 5.73 0.68 -13.10
C ALA A 46 7.02 0.41 -12.29
N GLN A 47 6.92 0.37 -10.94
CA GLN A 47 8.09 0.20 -10.09
C GLN A 47 8.63 -1.24 -10.14
N MET A 48 7.76 -2.25 -10.08
CA MET A 48 8.16 -3.64 -10.31
C MET A 48 8.61 -3.86 -11.76
N GLY A 49 7.96 -3.17 -12.72
CA GLY A 49 8.36 -3.17 -14.13
C GLY A 49 9.79 -2.69 -14.33
N ALA A 50 10.20 -1.61 -13.65
CA ALA A 50 11.57 -1.09 -13.68
C ALA A 50 12.61 -2.06 -13.07
N ARG A 51 12.15 -3.08 -12.31
CA ARG A 51 12.98 -4.16 -11.73
C ARG A 51 12.93 -5.47 -12.54
N GLY A 52 12.30 -5.45 -13.72
CA GLY A 52 12.29 -6.57 -14.65
C GLY A 52 11.02 -7.43 -14.64
N LEU A 53 10.00 -7.10 -13.86
CA LEU A 53 8.74 -7.81 -13.90
C LEU A 53 7.94 -7.40 -15.16
N LYS A 54 7.56 -8.37 -15.99
CA LYS A 54 6.61 -8.17 -17.06
C LYS A 54 5.19 -8.47 -16.55
N SER A 55 4.44 -7.40 -16.23
CA SER A 55 3.09 -7.56 -15.71
C SER A 55 2.14 -8.17 -16.75
N LEU A 56 1.29 -9.09 -16.32
CA LEU A 56 0.26 -9.74 -17.15
C LEU A 56 -0.75 -8.75 -17.74
N PHE A 57 -0.99 -7.64 -17.06
CA PHE A 57 -1.89 -6.56 -17.49
C PHE A 57 -1.55 -5.27 -16.71
N PRO A 58 -2.04 -4.10 -17.18
CA PRO A 58 -1.85 -2.85 -16.46
C PRO A 58 -2.51 -2.87 -15.07
N LEU A 59 -1.79 -2.42 -14.04
CA LEU A 59 -2.29 -2.36 -12.66
C LEU A 59 -3.59 -1.53 -12.52
N SER A 60 -3.78 -0.54 -13.38
CA SER A 60 -5.00 0.28 -13.46
C SER A 60 -6.29 -0.51 -13.77
N ASP A 61 -6.17 -1.75 -14.25
CA ASP A 61 -7.33 -2.61 -14.48
C ASP A 61 -7.98 -3.07 -13.18
N VAL A 62 -7.20 -3.15 -12.10
CA VAL A 62 -7.61 -3.69 -10.79
C VAL A 62 -7.53 -2.68 -9.65
N ALA A 63 -6.71 -1.65 -9.78
CA ALA A 63 -6.60 -0.53 -8.84
C ALA A 63 -7.81 0.41 -8.98
N VAL A 64 -8.95 0.01 -8.40
CA VAL A 64 -10.21 0.76 -8.51
C VAL A 64 -10.68 1.20 -7.15
N MET A 65 -11.03 2.49 -7.02
CA MET A 65 -11.55 3.08 -5.79
C MET A 65 -13.04 3.45 -5.93
N GLY A 66 -13.77 3.23 -4.83
CA GLY A 66 -15.19 3.58 -4.69
C GLY A 66 -16.16 2.47 -5.15
N PRO A 67 -17.29 2.30 -4.44
CA PRO A 67 -18.20 1.18 -4.63
C PRO A 67 -18.83 1.12 -6.02
N LEU A 68 -19.20 2.26 -6.60
CA LEU A 68 -19.82 2.33 -7.93
C LEU A 68 -18.81 2.00 -9.04
N SER A 69 -17.57 2.47 -8.90
CA SER A 69 -16.49 2.18 -9.84
C SER A 69 -16.08 0.70 -9.78
N ILE A 70 -16.07 0.11 -8.59
CA ILE A 70 -15.83 -1.33 -8.40
C ILE A 70 -16.93 -2.14 -9.09
N LEU A 71 -18.21 -1.77 -8.89
CA LEU A 71 -19.33 -2.48 -9.50
C LEU A 71 -19.27 -2.47 -11.03
N ARG A 72 -18.97 -1.31 -11.63
CA ARG A 72 -18.85 -1.18 -13.09
C ARG A 72 -17.67 -1.99 -13.66
N ARG A 73 -16.58 -2.12 -12.91
CA ARG A 73 -15.37 -2.83 -13.35
C ARG A 73 -15.28 -4.28 -12.85
N LEU A 74 -16.27 -4.74 -12.08
CA LEU A 74 -16.28 -6.08 -11.48
C LEU A 74 -16.05 -7.20 -12.50
N PRO A 75 -16.67 -7.23 -13.70
CA PRO A 75 -16.40 -8.27 -14.69
C PRO A 75 -14.94 -8.30 -15.13
N ARG A 76 -14.33 -7.10 -15.31
CA ARG A 76 -12.91 -6.98 -15.66
C ARG A 76 -12.00 -7.48 -14.54
N ILE A 77 -12.28 -7.08 -13.30
CA ILE A 77 -11.51 -7.53 -12.12
C ILE A 77 -11.56 -9.06 -12.00
N ILE A 78 -12.75 -9.66 -12.16
CA ILE A 78 -12.94 -11.12 -12.14
C ILE A 78 -12.12 -11.78 -13.27
N SER A 79 -12.17 -11.25 -14.49
CA SER A 79 -11.37 -11.76 -15.61
C SER A 79 -9.87 -11.70 -15.29
N ARG A 80 -9.37 -10.59 -14.69
CA ARG A 80 -7.96 -10.44 -14.28
C ARG A 80 -7.57 -11.41 -13.16
N VAL A 81 -8.47 -11.69 -12.20
CA VAL A 81 -8.24 -12.75 -11.21
C VAL A 81 -8.02 -14.10 -11.88
N TYR A 82 -8.87 -14.52 -12.83
CA TYR A 82 -8.70 -15.79 -13.51
C TYR A 82 -7.46 -15.82 -14.39
N ALA A 83 -7.17 -14.77 -15.14
CA ALA A 83 -5.96 -14.67 -15.96
C ALA A 83 -4.68 -14.82 -15.10
N THR A 84 -4.64 -14.19 -13.92
CA THR A 84 -3.52 -14.32 -12.98
C THR A 84 -3.37 -15.74 -12.44
N VAL A 85 -4.50 -16.38 -12.10
CA VAL A 85 -4.50 -17.78 -11.63
C VAL A 85 -4.03 -18.72 -12.73
N ASP A 86 -4.51 -18.55 -13.97
CA ASP A 86 -4.13 -19.39 -15.10
C ASP A 86 -2.64 -19.27 -15.42
N ALA A 87 -2.08 -18.05 -15.37
CA ALA A 87 -0.65 -17.83 -15.54
C ALA A 87 0.17 -18.53 -14.44
N ALA A 88 -0.18 -18.32 -13.16
CA ALA A 88 0.54 -18.95 -12.04
C ALA A 88 0.50 -20.48 -12.11
N VAL A 89 -0.63 -21.07 -12.55
CA VAL A 89 -0.78 -22.52 -12.72
C VAL A 89 0.04 -23.04 -13.90
N ALA A 90 0.12 -22.29 -14.99
CA ALA A 90 0.88 -22.66 -16.18
C ALA A 90 2.40 -22.56 -15.92
N GLU A 91 2.84 -21.50 -15.27
CA GLU A 91 4.24 -21.20 -15.01
C GLU A 91 4.83 -22.05 -13.87
N ARG A 92 4.02 -22.53 -12.93
CA ARG A 92 4.42 -23.34 -11.77
C ARG A 92 5.62 -22.72 -11.02
N PRO A 93 5.48 -21.50 -10.49
CA PRO A 93 6.56 -20.84 -9.76
C PRO A 93 6.95 -21.62 -8.49
N ASP A 94 8.17 -21.39 -8.01
CA ASP A 94 8.63 -21.96 -6.75
C ASP A 94 7.93 -21.36 -5.54
N VAL A 95 7.46 -20.09 -5.64
CA VAL A 95 6.64 -19.41 -4.63
C VAL A 95 5.75 -18.35 -5.26
N VAL A 96 4.55 -18.19 -4.73
CA VAL A 96 3.64 -17.06 -5.01
C VAL A 96 3.68 -16.10 -3.83
N VAL A 97 3.93 -14.82 -4.10
CA VAL A 97 3.86 -13.76 -3.10
C VAL A 97 2.72 -12.81 -3.48
N ILE A 98 1.71 -12.77 -2.64
CA ILE A 98 0.62 -11.80 -2.76
C ILE A 98 0.95 -10.59 -1.88
N ILE A 99 0.70 -9.38 -2.39
CA ILE A 99 1.13 -8.14 -1.74
C ILE A 99 -0.06 -7.22 -1.56
N ASP A 100 -0.45 -6.97 -0.31
CA ASP A 100 -1.56 -6.06 0.03
C ASP A 100 -2.87 -6.33 -0.73
N SER A 101 -3.81 -5.37 -0.81
CA SER A 101 -5.07 -5.45 -1.56
C SER A 101 -5.83 -6.78 -1.41
N PRO A 102 -6.19 -7.20 -0.18
CA PRO A 102 -6.64 -8.56 0.11
C PRO A 102 -7.93 -8.97 -0.61
N GLU A 103 -8.74 -8.04 -1.09
CA GLU A 103 -9.95 -8.40 -1.84
C GLU A 103 -9.60 -8.96 -3.24
N PHE A 104 -8.52 -8.49 -3.84
CA PHE A 104 -8.01 -8.99 -5.11
C PHE A 104 -7.04 -10.15 -4.93
N THR A 105 -5.99 -9.96 -4.14
CA THR A 105 -4.87 -10.90 -4.01
C THR A 105 -5.26 -12.20 -3.34
N HIS A 106 -6.09 -12.16 -2.28
CA HIS A 106 -6.59 -13.39 -1.64
C HIS A 106 -7.59 -14.17 -2.50
N ALA A 107 -8.31 -13.48 -3.41
CA ALA A 107 -9.16 -14.18 -4.36
C ALA A 107 -8.35 -15.05 -5.34
N ILE A 108 -7.15 -14.57 -5.71
CA ILE A 108 -6.16 -15.28 -6.53
C ILE A 108 -5.56 -16.45 -5.73
N ALA A 109 -5.00 -16.16 -4.54
CA ALA A 109 -4.37 -17.15 -3.67
C ALA A 109 -5.26 -18.38 -3.40
N LYS A 110 -6.53 -18.15 -3.08
CA LYS A 110 -7.51 -19.25 -2.88
C LYS A 110 -7.69 -20.13 -4.10
N ARG A 111 -7.64 -19.57 -5.29
CA ARG A 111 -7.82 -20.31 -6.54
C ARG A 111 -6.54 -21.05 -6.94
N ILE A 112 -5.37 -20.42 -6.76
CA ILE A 112 -4.08 -21.09 -6.96
C ILE A 112 -3.98 -22.29 -6.02
N ARG A 113 -4.26 -22.13 -4.72
CA ARG A 113 -4.23 -23.24 -3.74
C ARG A 113 -5.12 -24.42 -4.12
N ARG A 114 -6.29 -24.16 -4.72
CA ARG A 114 -7.19 -25.25 -5.18
C ARG A 114 -6.66 -25.99 -6.39
N ARG A 115 -5.97 -25.32 -7.30
CA ARG A 115 -5.48 -25.87 -8.58
C ARG A 115 -4.08 -26.45 -8.47
N CYS A 116 -3.24 -25.84 -7.63
CA CYS A 116 -1.85 -26.21 -7.38
C CYS A 116 -1.55 -26.19 -5.87
N PRO A 117 -1.98 -27.21 -5.11
CA PRO A 117 -1.83 -27.22 -3.65
C PRO A 117 -0.39 -27.17 -3.14
N ALA A 118 0.57 -27.62 -3.96
CA ALA A 118 1.98 -27.72 -3.60
C ALA A 118 2.74 -26.38 -3.68
N ILE A 119 2.23 -25.37 -4.39
CA ILE A 119 2.92 -24.11 -4.52
C ILE A 119 2.80 -23.33 -3.21
N PRO A 120 3.92 -22.95 -2.55
CA PRO A 120 3.90 -22.08 -1.38
C PRO A 120 3.30 -20.70 -1.70
N ILE A 121 2.45 -20.19 -0.79
CA ILE A 121 1.84 -18.87 -0.93
C ILE A 121 2.18 -18.03 0.30
N VAL A 122 2.88 -16.93 0.07
CA VAL A 122 3.27 -15.96 1.08
C VAL A 122 2.42 -14.69 0.91
N ASP A 123 1.90 -14.18 2.01
CA ASP A 123 1.16 -12.92 2.08
C ASP A 123 2.05 -11.82 2.65
N TYR A 124 2.45 -10.87 1.84
CA TYR A 124 3.25 -9.73 2.26
C TYR A 124 2.34 -8.52 2.49
N VAL A 125 2.32 -8.02 3.68
CA VAL A 125 1.39 -7.10 4.32
C VAL A 125 0.16 -7.82 4.86
N SER A 126 0.16 -8.06 6.18
CA SER A 126 -0.98 -8.66 6.87
C SER A 126 -2.24 -7.81 6.70
N PRO A 127 -3.38 -8.39 6.30
CA PRO A 127 -4.65 -7.68 6.46
C PRO A 127 -4.88 -7.32 7.93
N THR A 128 -5.52 -6.19 8.20
CA THR A 128 -5.78 -5.67 9.56
C THR A 128 -6.75 -6.54 10.37
N VAL A 129 -6.46 -7.84 10.46
CA VAL A 129 -7.31 -8.85 11.11
C VAL A 129 -7.51 -8.60 12.60
N TRP A 130 -6.60 -7.87 13.22
CA TRP A 130 -6.64 -7.46 14.62
C TRP A 130 -7.66 -6.33 14.90
N ALA A 131 -8.01 -5.53 13.89
CA ALA A 131 -9.00 -4.44 14.00
C ALA A 131 -10.29 -4.73 13.24
N TRP A 132 -10.21 -5.49 12.13
CA TRP A 132 -11.32 -5.69 11.21
C TRP A 132 -11.42 -7.13 10.71
N ARG A 133 -12.59 -7.74 10.85
CA ARG A 133 -12.89 -9.12 10.38
C ARG A 133 -11.89 -10.18 10.92
N PRO A 134 -11.77 -10.36 12.25
CA PRO A 134 -10.77 -11.27 12.86
C PRO A 134 -10.87 -12.72 12.36
N GLY A 135 -12.06 -13.20 12.00
CA GLY A 135 -12.24 -14.51 11.38
C GLY A 135 -11.56 -14.68 10.01
N ARG A 136 -11.03 -13.61 9.40
CA ARG A 136 -10.21 -13.69 8.18
C ARG A 136 -8.91 -14.43 8.47
N ALA A 137 -8.25 -14.17 9.60
CA ALA A 137 -7.01 -14.83 9.98
C ALA A 137 -7.13 -16.36 9.92
N LYS A 138 -8.13 -16.95 10.60
CA LYS A 138 -8.37 -18.39 10.59
C LYS A 138 -8.65 -18.94 9.18
N ARG A 139 -9.33 -18.16 8.33
CA ARG A 139 -9.61 -18.58 6.94
C ARG A 139 -8.38 -18.58 6.06
N MET A 140 -7.43 -17.66 6.32
CA MET A 140 -6.18 -17.54 5.57
C MET A 140 -5.34 -18.82 5.65
N ARG A 141 -5.29 -19.52 6.78
CA ARG A 141 -4.59 -20.81 6.93
C ARG A 141 -4.89 -21.86 5.88
N ARG A 142 -6.01 -21.73 5.18
CA ARG A 142 -6.41 -22.69 4.15
C ARG A 142 -5.70 -22.46 2.81
N TYR A 143 -5.09 -21.27 2.61
CA TYR A 143 -4.53 -20.90 1.31
C TYR A 143 -3.29 -20.00 1.39
N VAL A 144 -2.89 -19.53 2.56
CA VAL A 144 -1.63 -18.81 2.83
C VAL A 144 -0.80 -19.67 3.77
N ASP A 145 0.46 -19.90 3.41
CA ASP A 145 1.39 -20.69 4.21
C ASP A 145 2.14 -19.82 5.22
N HIS A 146 2.45 -18.57 4.86
CA HIS A 146 3.16 -17.65 5.72
C HIS A 146 2.73 -16.19 5.48
N VAL A 147 2.76 -15.37 6.53
CA VAL A 147 2.51 -13.92 6.47
C VAL A 147 3.77 -13.16 6.83
N LEU A 148 4.15 -12.18 6.02
CA LEU A 148 5.19 -11.21 6.29
C LEU A 148 4.52 -9.91 6.75
N ALA A 149 4.61 -9.61 8.05
CA ALA A 149 3.88 -8.53 8.69
C ALA A 149 4.73 -7.27 8.86
N LEU A 150 4.10 -6.11 8.71
CA LEU A 150 4.76 -4.80 8.83
C LEU A 150 4.78 -4.26 10.26
N LEU A 151 3.91 -4.75 11.15
CA LEU A 151 3.78 -4.25 12.52
C LEU A 151 4.21 -5.31 13.54
N PRO A 152 4.93 -4.93 14.60
CA PRO A 152 5.57 -5.89 15.52
C PRO A 152 4.57 -6.74 16.33
N PHE A 153 3.33 -6.31 16.48
CA PHE A 153 2.29 -7.04 17.22
C PHE A 153 1.48 -8.02 16.34
N GLU A 154 1.58 -7.96 15.01
CA GLU A 154 0.79 -8.77 14.10
C GLU A 154 1.07 -10.28 14.20
N PRO A 155 2.32 -10.75 14.42
CA PRO A 155 2.56 -12.16 14.66
C PRO A 155 1.75 -12.72 15.84
N GLU A 156 1.70 -11.99 16.95
CA GLU A 156 0.91 -12.37 18.11
C GLU A 156 -0.59 -12.32 17.83
N ALA A 157 -1.06 -11.32 17.07
CA ALA A 157 -2.45 -11.24 16.63
C ALA A 157 -2.84 -12.45 15.77
N HIS A 158 -2.02 -12.83 14.80
CA HIS A 158 -2.24 -14.02 13.98
C HIS A 158 -2.28 -15.30 14.83
N ARG A 159 -1.35 -15.44 15.78
CA ARG A 159 -1.33 -16.58 16.69
C ARG A 159 -2.62 -16.69 17.48
N LYS A 160 -3.08 -15.60 18.12
CA LYS A 160 -4.32 -15.55 18.91
C LYS A 160 -5.57 -15.84 18.07
N LEU A 161 -5.61 -15.35 16.84
CA LEU A 161 -6.75 -15.51 15.93
C LEU A 161 -6.73 -16.82 15.14
N GLY A 162 -5.74 -17.69 15.38
CA GLY A 162 -5.58 -18.96 14.66
C GLY A 162 -5.26 -18.77 13.17
N GLY A 163 -4.53 -17.70 12.83
CA GLY A 163 -4.05 -17.38 11.49
C GLY A 163 -2.87 -18.23 11.03
N PRO A 164 -2.34 -18.00 9.81
CA PRO A 164 -1.10 -18.61 9.34
C PRO A 164 0.08 -18.21 10.24
N PRO A 165 1.22 -18.94 10.18
CA PRO A 165 2.50 -18.48 10.69
C PRO A 165 2.79 -17.07 10.17
N CYS A 166 3.27 -16.19 11.05
CA CYS A 166 3.47 -14.79 10.74
C CYS A 166 4.80 -14.30 11.30
N THR A 167 5.60 -13.62 10.46
CA THR A 167 6.87 -13.03 10.84
C THR A 167 6.81 -11.52 10.67
N TYR A 168 7.25 -10.78 11.69
CA TYR A 168 7.47 -9.35 11.59
C TYR A 168 8.73 -9.06 10.77
N VAL A 169 8.59 -8.32 9.67
CA VAL A 169 9.68 -7.99 8.75
C VAL A 169 10.07 -6.52 8.76
N GLY A 170 9.38 -5.71 9.54
CA GLY A 170 9.59 -4.27 9.59
C GLY A 170 8.71 -3.49 8.59
N HIS A 171 8.60 -2.19 8.82
CA HIS A 171 7.85 -1.30 7.95
C HIS A 171 8.79 -0.66 6.91
N PRO A 172 8.44 -0.61 5.62
CA PRO A 172 9.33 -0.10 4.55
C PRO A 172 9.78 1.35 4.73
N LEU A 173 9.04 2.15 5.49
CA LEU A 173 9.46 3.53 5.82
C LEU A 173 10.80 3.59 6.57
N ILE A 174 11.20 2.52 7.27
CA ILE A 174 12.50 2.44 7.95
C ILE A 174 13.65 2.52 6.95
N GLU A 175 13.50 1.94 5.77
CA GLU A 175 14.51 1.99 4.70
C GLU A 175 14.70 3.41 4.14
N ARG A 176 13.68 4.26 4.32
CA ARG A 176 13.71 5.67 3.91
C ARG A 176 14.13 6.63 5.04
N ARG A 177 14.53 6.12 6.20
CA ARG A 177 14.83 6.94 7.37
C ARG A 177 15.94 7.97 7.09
N GLU A 178 17.06 7.53 6.52
CA GLU A 178 18.18 8.43 6.20
C GLU A 178 17.77 9.53 5.22
N TRP A 179 16.97 9.15 4.20
CA TRP A 179 16.41 10.12 3.27
C TRP A 179 15.47 11.10 3.97
N LEU A 180 14.56 10.63 4.84
CA LEU A 180 13.66 11.50 5.60
C LEU A 180 14.43 12.47 6.52
N GLU A 181 15.49 11.99 7.18
CA GLU A 181 16.35 12.79 8.04
C GLU A 181 17.19 13.80 7.25
N SER A 182 17.46 13.53 5.97
CA SER A 182 18.19 14.44 5.08
C SER A 182 17.34 15.54 4.45
N LEU A 183 16.01 15.48 4.59
CA LEU A 183 15.12 16.48 4.00
C LEU A 183 15.35 17.86 4.63
N ASN A 184 15.56 18.85 3.77
CA ASN A 184 15.66 20.24 4.20
C ASN A 184 14.30 20.94 4.03
N PRO A 185 13.62 21.35 5.10
CA PRO A 185 12.33 22.02 5.01
C PRO A 185 12.43 23.50 4.58
N THR A 186 13.64 24.08 4.57
CA THR A 186 13.84 25.51 4.31
C THR A 186 13.29 25.98 2.95
N PRO A 187 13.54 25.28 1.82
CA PRO A 187 13.02 25.72 0.53
C PRO A 187 11.49 25.78 0.49
N LEU A 188 10.82 24.80 1.10
CA LEU A 188 9.36 24.80 1.20
C LEU A 188 8.86 25.95 2.08
N ALA A 189 9.49 26.17 3.23
CA ALA A 189 9.13 27.26 4.14
C ALA A 189 9.30 28.63 3.49
N GLU A 190 10.38 28.86 2.75
CA GLU A 190 10.63 30.10 2.00
C GLU A 190 9.61 30.31 0.88
N ARG A 191 9.30 29.27 0.10
CA ARG A 191 8.32 29.33 -0.98
C ARG A 191 6.89 29.64 -0.47
N LEU A 192 6.55 29.15 0.71
CA LEU A 192 5.25 29.35 1.35
C LEU A 192 5.24 30.60 2.25
N GLU A 193 6.34 31.34 2.33
CA GLU A 193 6.51 32.54 3.17
C GLU A 193 6.14 32.28 4.64
N LEU A 194 6.55 31.10 5.16
CA LEU A 194 6.22 30.70 6.53
C LEU A 194 7.07 31.45 7.54
N GLU A 195 6.43 31.90 8.62
CA GLU A 195 7.10 32.52 9.75
C GLU A 195 7.81 31.45 10.59
N ARG A 196 9.14 31.56 10.72
CA ARG A 196 9.99 30.53 11.38
C ARG A 196 9.67 30.34 12.88
N ASP A 197 9.23 31.41 13.52
CA ASP A 197 8.97 31.43 14.98
C ASP A 197 7.53 31.04 15.34
N GLN A 198 6.70 30.70 14.36
CA GLN A 198 5.32 30.31 14.57
C GLN A 198 5.12 28.81 14.31
N PRO A 199 4.33 28.14 15.15
CA PRO A 199 4.02 26.74 14.93
C PRO A 199 3.21 26.54 13.65
N ILE A 200 3.57 25.51 12.91
CA ILE A 200 2.89 25.09 11.68
C ILE A 200 1.96 23.93 12.01
N LEU A 201 0.69 24.05 11.66
CA LEU A 201 -0.26 22.96 11.72
C LEU A 201 -0.36 22.27 10.36
N VAL A 202 0.00 20.99 10.30
CA VAL A 202 -0.24 20.16 9.12
C VAL A 202 -1.57 19.44 9.28
N VAL A 203 -2.47 19.61 8.29
CA VAL A 203 -3.78 18.95 8.26
C VAL A 203 -3.79 17.92 7.14
N LEU A 204 -4.10 16.67 7.45
CA LEU A 204 -4.08 15.54 6.52
C LEU A 204 -5.51 15.01 6.29
N PRO A 205 -6.29 15.60 5.36
CA PRO A 205 -7.69 15.22 5.15
C PRO A 205 -7.86 13.89 4.41
N GLY A 206 -6.78 13.33 3.90
CA GLY A 206 -6.79 12.15 3.07
C GLY A 206 -6.75 12.45 1.58
N SER A 207 -6.62 11.39 0.79
CA SER A 207 -6.52 11.45 -0.68
C SER A 207 -7.83 11.05 -1.39
N ARG A 208 -8.85 10.61 -0.67
CA ARG A 208 -10.13 10.17 -1.23
C ARG A 208 -11.22 11.20 -0.96
N SER A 209 -12.08 11.45 -1.95
CA SER A 209 -13.22 12.40 -1.80
C SER A 209 -14.07 12.11 -0.57
N SER A 210 -14.36 10.83 -0.29
CA SER A 210 -15.13 10.43 0.90
C SER A 210 -14.43 10.66 2.23
N GLU A 211 -13.10 10.69 2.26
CA GLU A 211 -12.31 11.04 3.44
C GLU A 211 -12.39 12.56 3.65
N VAL A 212 -12.13 13.33 2.59
CA VAL A 212 -12.19 14.79 2.62
C VAL A 212 -13.58 15.28 3.06
N GLU A 213 -14.67 14.78 2.44
CA GLU A 213 -16.04 15.12 2.82
C GLU A 213 -16.31 14.93 4.32
N ARG A 214 -15.83 13.83 4.88
CA ARG A 214 -16.07 13.48 6.27
C ARG A 214 -15.18 14.23 7.25
N LEU A 215 -13.92 14.54 6.87
CA LEU A 215 -12.91 15.04 7.80
C LEU A 215 -12.77 16.56 7.80
N MET A 216 -13.12 17.24 6.70
CA MET A 216 -12.90 18.68 6.60
C MET A 216 -13.69 19.50 7.62
N GLN A 217 -14.93 19.10 7.95
CA GLN A 217 -15.74 19.81 8.96
C GLN A 217 -15.08 19.71 10.37
N PRO A 218 -14.78 18.53 10.94
CA PRO A 218 -14.13 18.45 12.25
C PRO A 218 -12.73 19.08 12.25
N PHE A 219 -11.99 19.04 11.14
CA PHE A 219 -10.71 19.74 11.04
C PHE A 219 -10.90 21.27 11.08
N GLY A 220 -11.88 21.82 10.37
CA GLY A 220 -12.20 23.25 10.42
C GLY A 220 -12.61 23.71 11.81
N ASP A 221 -13.40 22.90 12.53
CA ASP A 221 -13.75 23.18 13.94
C ASP A 221 -12.53 23.20 14.85
N THR A 222 -11.59 22.25 14.63
CA THR A 222 -10.32 22.17 15.36
C THR A 222 -9.45 23.40 15.07
N VAL A 223 -9.30 23.78 13.80
CA VAL A 223 -8.49 24.95 13.40
C VAL A 223 -9.07 26.23 14.02
N ARG A 224 -10.41 26.41 14.01
CA ARG A 224 -11.04 27.55 14.68
C ARG A 224 -10.75 27.61 16.18
N LEU A 225 -10.84 26.46 16.86
CA LEU A 225 -10.57 26.36 18.29
C LEU A 225 -9.09 26.70 18.62
N LEU A 226 -8.16 26.15 17.84
CA LEU A 226 -6.73 26.40 18.03
C LEU A 226 -6.37 27.87 17.71
N HIS A 227 -6.93 28.43 16.66
CA HIS A 227 -6.73 29.82 16.30
C HIS A 227 -7.25 30.78 17.39
N ALA A 228 -8.46 30.54 17.90
CA ALA A 228 -9.03 31.34 19.00
C ALA A 228 -8.19 31.30 20.28
N ARG A 229 -7.40 30.26 20.48
CA ARG A 229 -6.45 30.12 21.60
C ARG A 229 -5.05 30.69 21.29
N GLY A 230 -4.83 31.26 20.11
CA GLY A 230 -3.53 31.76 19.67
C GLY A 230 -2.48 30.67 19.41
N LEU A 231 -2.90 29.40 19.28
CA LEU A 231 -2.00 28.25 19.12
C LEU A 231 -1.66 27.95 17.65
N VAL A 232 -2.41 28.46 16.69
CA VAL A 232 -2.20 28.23 15.25
C VAL A 232 -2.37 29.52 14.48
N ARG A 233 -1.37 29.81 13.64
CA ARG A 233 -1.36 30.94 12.69
C ARG A 233 -1.04 30.53 11.27
N GLN A 234 -0.45 29.34 11.09
CA GLN A 234 -0.03 28.81 9.80
C GLN A 234 -0.54 27.38 9.64
N VAL A 235 -1.17 27.10 8.51
CA VAL A 235 -1.73 25.78 8.19
C VAL A 235 -1.23 25.31 6.84
N ILE A 236 -0.75 24.07 6.75
CA ILE A 236 -0.37 23.42 5.50
C ILE A 236 -1.28 22.21 5.30
N ILE A 237 -1.79 22.04 4.08
CA ILE A 237 -2.57 20.88 3.67
C ILE A 237 -1.93 20.26 2.43
N PRO A 238 -1.30 19.09 2.53
CA PRO A 238 -0.92 18.31 1.36
C PRO A 238 -2.17 17.87 0.61
N VAL A 239 -2.21 18.12 -0.70
CA VAL A 239 -3.38 17.83 -1.53
C VAL A 239 -2.99 17.00 -2.75
N VAL A 240 -3.93 16.19 -3.22
CA VAL A 240 -3.84 15.54 -4.53
C VAL A 240 -4.81 16.22 -5.51
N PRO A 241 -4.48 16.31 -6.82
CA PRO A 241 -5.19 17.16 -7.77
C PRO A 241 -6.72 16.98 -7.76
N HIS A 242 -7.19 15.74 -7.70
CA HIS A 242 -8.62 15.44 -7.83
C HIS A 242 -9.50 15.83 -6.63
N VAL A 243 -8.93 16.12 -5.46
CA VAL A 243 -9.66 16.60 -4.27
C VAL A 243 -9.36 18.07 -3.93
N ARG A 244 -8.44 18.72 -4.66
CA ARG A 244 -8.02 20.11 -4.40
C ARG A 244 -9.22 21.06 -4.29
N GLY A 245 -10.09 21.05 -5.29
CA GLY A 245 -11.25 21.96 -5.30
C GLY A 245 -12.21 21.77 -4.12
N MET A 246 -12.38 20.53 -3.64
CA MET A 246 -13.18 20.24 -2.44
C MET A 246 -12.52 20.83 -1.19
N ILE A 247 -11.21 20.73 -1.07
CA ILE A 247 -10.44 21.27 0.07
C ILE A 247 -10.46 22.79 0.03
N GLU A 248 -10.26 23.41 -1.13
CA GLU A 248 -10.36 24.87 -1.31
C GLU A 248 -11.72 25.40 -0.85
N GLN A 249 -12.79 24.74 -1.29
CA GLN A 249 -14.16 25.12 -0.89
C GLN A 249 -14.39 24.95 0.61
N ALA A 250 -13.93 23.84 1.20
CA ALA A 250 -14.12 23.55 2.61
C ALA A 250 -13.31 24.49 3.53
N THR A 251 -12.15 24.98 3.06
CA THR A 251 -11.27 25.87 3.83
C THR A 251 -11.57 27.35 3.65
N ALA A 252 -12.45 27.74 2.73
CA ALA A 252 -12.78 29.13 2.42
C ALA A 252 -13.25 29.95 3.64
N ALA A 253 -13.92 29.31 4.61
CA ALA A 253 -14.42 29.92 5.83
C ALA A 253 -13.51 29.70 7.06
N TRP A 254 -12.29 29.20 6.88
CA TRP A 254 -11.36 29.01 7.98
C TRP A 254 -10.74 30.35 8.43
N PRO A 255 -10.47 30.54 9.73
CA PRO A 255 -9.86 31.77 10.25
C PRO A 255 -8.40 31.95 9.81
N VAL A 256 -7.74 30.85 9.38
CA VAL A 256 -6.41 30.83 8.82
C VAL A 256 -6.50 30.21 7.43
N ARG A 257 -6.05 30.95 6.41
CA ARG A 257 -5.99 30.42 5.04
C ARG A 257 -4.86 29.40 4.94
N PRO A 258 -5.14 28.13 4.60
CA PRO A 258 -4.10 27.13 4.48
C PRO A 258 -3.27 27.28 3.20
N HIS A 259 -2.01 26.90 3.27
CA HIS A 259 -1.19 26.64 2.09
C HIS A 259 -1.49 25.24 1.57
N LEU A 260 -1.97 25.13 0.34
CA LEU A 260 -2.23 23.85 -0.31
C LEU A 260 -1.01 23.43 -1.12
N VAL A 261 -0.40 22.30 -0.76
CA VAL A 261 0.84 21.79 -1.36
C VAL A 261 0.53 20.52 -2.15
N GLU A 262 0.90 20.48 -3.43
CA GLU A 262 0.72 19.32 -4.31
C GLU A 262 2.05 18.61 -4.57
N GLY A 263 1.95 17.30 -4.77
CA GLY A 263 3.02 16.49 -5.33
C GLY A 263 4.20 16.22 -4.41
N ASP A 264 5.33 15.97 -5.05
CA ASP A 264 6.63 15.67 -4.41
C ASP A 264 7.41 16.97 -4.08
N GLU A 265 6.68 18.03 -3.84
CA GLU A 265 7.25 19.34 -3.53
C GLU A 265 7.75 19.45 -2.08
#